data_d9cc04492a2992caed550d6f8d1fee47
#
_entry.id   d9cc04492a2992caed550d6f8d1fee47
#
_cell.length_a   1.000
_cell.length_b   1.000
_cell.length_c   1.000
_cell.angle_alpha   90.00
_cell.angle_beta   90.00
_cell.angle_gamma   90.00
#
_symmetry.space_group_name_H-M   'P 1'
#
loop_
_entity.id
_entity.type
_entity.pdbx_description
1 polymer ?
#
loop_
_entity_poly.entity_id
_entity_poly.type
_entity_poly.pdbx_seq_one_letter_code
_entity_poly.pdbx_strand_id
1 'polypeptide(L)'
;MDKRIFCFWLGNSPMSERRQQNLDRISQITKCEVTFITDDTISEYIKPDAPFHEGYQYLSGTTKCDYARAYFMHHYGGGYTDIKIIYYPWTLSFDELDDPSIWVVGYREINGGGVARLSPEKKELQEQLCKNWGYLLGNGAFICRPNTPFTREWMDELNKTMDEYLPELKKNPARDSRDCLGKDGVSMFPIPWAGIAGCIFHPLCMKYVDHLSYALYPPEFVDYL
;
A
#
# COMPACT_ATOMS: atom_id res chain seq x y z
N MET A 1 -20.38 4.49 2.46
CA MET A 1 -19.25 4.85 1.57
C MET A 1 -19.35 4.04 0.28
N ASP A 2 -18.94 4.60 -0.88
CA ASP A 2 -18.94 3.86 -2.14
C ASP A 2 -18.01 2.65 -2.04
N LYS A 3 -18.50 1.46 -2.42
CA LYS A 3 -17.75 0.21 -2.37
C LYS A 3 -16.85 0.10 -3.61
N ARG A 4 -15.81 0.95 -3.64
CA ARG A 4 -14.82 1.04 -4.73
C ARG A 4 -13.46 0.52 -4.28
N ILE A 5 -12.81 -0.21 -5.16
CA ILE A 5 -11.46 -0.77 -4.96
C ILE A 5 -10.53 -0.18 -6.01
N PHE A 6 -9.38 0.33 -5.59
CA PHE A 6 -8.31 0.79 -6.46
C PHE A 6 -7.27 -0.32 -6.65
N CYS A 7 -6.88 -0.53 -7.90
CA CYS A 7 -5.77 -1.40 -8.29
C CYS A 7 -4.78 -0.56 -9.10
N PHE A 8 -3.50 -0.69 -8.80
CA PHE A 8 -2.45 0.08 -9.47
C PHE A 8 -1.55 -0.83 -10.29
N TRP A 9 -1.20 -0.36 -11.50
CA TRP A 9 -0.13 -0.92 -12.31
C TRP A 9 0.70 0.23 -12.87
N LEU A 10 1.76 0.58 -12.14
CA LEU A 10 2.60 1.75 -12.42
C LEU A 10 4.01 1.31 -12.79
N GLY A 11 4.64 2.07 -13.69
CA GLY A 11 5.94 1.76 -14.27
C GLY A 11 5.81 0.98 -15.58
N ASN A 12 6.94 0.82 -16.26
CA ASN A 12 6.99 0.37 -17.66
C ASN A 12 6.98 -1.16 -17.86
N SER A 13 6.77 -1.94 -16.79
CA SER A 13 6.71 -3.40 -16.93
C SER A 13 5.39 -3.86 -17.54
N PRO A 14 5.41 -4.72 -18.57
CA PRO A 14 4.18 -5.31 -19.09
C PRO A 14 3.50 -6.13 -18.01
N MET A 15 2.17 -6.08 -17.97
CA MET A 15 1.38 -6.95 -17.09
C MET A 15 1.42 -8.36 -17.62
N SER A 16 1.67 -9.35 -16.76
CA SER A 16 1.57 -10.75 -17.15
C SER A 16 0.11 -11.12 -17.43
N GLU A 17 -0.10 -12.10 -18.30
CA GLU A 17 -1.44 -12.61 -18.62
C GLU A 17 -2.20 -13.05 -17.35
N ARG A 18 -1.53 -13.68 -16.42
CA ARG A 18 -2.11 -14.09 -15.15
C ARG A 18 -2.55 -12.90 -14.27
N ARG A 19 -1.77 -11.82 -14.25
CA ARG A 19 -2.16 -10.58 -13.58
C ARG A 19 -3.39 -9.95 -14.22
N GLN A 20 -3.46 -9.94 -15.56
CA GLN A 20 -4.61 -9.44 -16.27
C GLN A 20 -5.88 -10.27 -15.93
N GLN A 21 -5.77 -11.59 -15.95
CA GLN A 21 -6.88 -12.48 -15.55
C GLN A 21 -7.34 -12.24 -14.10
N ASN A 22 -6.40 -11.98 -13.18
CA ASN A 22 -6.75 -11.65 -11.80
C ASN A 22 -7.48 -10.30 -11.73
N LEU A 23 -6.99 -9.27 -12.41
CA LEU A 23 -7.62 -7.95 -12.47
C LEU A 23 -9.07 -8.05 -12.98
N ASP A 24 -9.29 -8.77 -14.07
CA ASP A 24 -10.60 -8.95 -14.71
C ASP A 24 -11.63 -9.62 -13.76
N ARG A 25 -11.16 -10.40 -12.79
CA ARG A 25 -11.99 -11.14 -11.84
C ARG A 25 -12.26 -10.40 -10.53
N ILE A 26 -11.44 -9.40 -10.17
CA ILE A 26 -11.56 -8.73 -8.86
C ILE A 26 -12.96 -8.20 -8.64
N SER A 27 -13.53 -7.45 -9.59
CA SER A 27 -14.88 -6.88 -9.45
C SER A 27 -15.96 -7.96 -9.29
N GLN A 28 -15.86 -9.05 -10.04
CA GLN A 28 -16.83 -10.14 -9.99
C GLN A 28 -16.81 -10.85 -8.63
N ILE A 29 -15.63 -11.04 -8.03
CA ILE A 29 -15.47 -11.77 -6.77
C ILE A 29 -15.79 -10.84 -5.59
N THR A 30 -15.22 -9.64 -5.57
CA THR A 30 -15.39 -8.70 -4.46
C THR A 30 -16.79 -8.10 -4.40
N LYS A 31 -17.54 -8.10 -5.51
CA LYS A 31 -18.85 -7.43 -5.69
C LYS A 31 -18.75 -5.91 -5.50
N CYS A 32 -17.60 -5.34 -5.81
CA CYS A 32 -17.30 -3.92 -5.70
C CYS A 32 -16.89 -3.36 -7.06
N GLU A 33 -17.07 -2.04 -7.24
CA GLU A 33 -16.49 -1.33 -8.39
C GLU A 33 -14.96 -1.36 -8.31
N VAL A 34 -14.29 -1.64 -9.42
CA VAL A 34 -12.83 -1.61 -9.51
C VAL A 34 -12.39 -0.47 -10.39
N THR A 35 -11.55 0.40 -9.86
CA THR A 35 -10.88 1.45 -10.61
C THR A 35 -9.43 1.04 -10.82
N PHE A 36 -9.07 0.76 -12.07
CA PHE A 36 -7.72 0.39 -12.46
C PHE A 36 -6.93 1.63 -12.86
N ILE A 37 -5.80 1.87 -12.19
CA ILE A 37 -4.96 3.06 -12.35
C ILE A 37 -3.62 2.66 -12.95
N THR A 38 -3.24 3.36 -14.03
CA THR A 38 -1.95 3.24 -14.73
C THR A 38 -1.22 4.57 -14.75
N ASP A 39 0.02 4.59 -15.27
CA ASP A 39 0.75 5.86 -15.47
C ASP A 39 -0.01 6.85 -16.38
N ASP A 40 -0.85 6.36 -17.31
CA ASP A 40 -1.63 7.21 -18.22
C ASP A 40 -2.82 7.89 -17.52
N THR A 41 -3.37 7.27 -16.49
CA THR A 41 -4.62 7.73 -15.84
C THR A 41 -4.41 8.35 -14.46
N ILE A 42 -3.29 8.08 -13.80
CA ILE A 42 -3.07 8.51 -12.41
C ILE A 42 -3.13 10.04 -12.24
N SER A 43 -2.76 10.80 -13.25
CA SER A 43 -2.78 12.26 -13.22
C SER A 43 -4.18 12.85 -13.05
N GLU A 44 -5.23 12.13 -13.47
CA GLU A 44 -6.64 12.54 -13.32
C GLU A 44 -7.09 12.53 -11.85
N TYR A 45 -6.35 11.82 -10.99
CA TYR A 45 -6.66 11.65 -9.57
C TYR A 45 -5.78 12.51 -8.66
N ILE A 46 -4.82 13.26 -9.21
CA ILE A 46 -3.99 14.16 -8.40
C ILE A 46 -4.78 15.43 -8.09
N LYS A 47 -5.02 15.68 -6.82
CA LYS A 47 -5.74 16.89 -6.40
C LYS A 47 -4.88 18.14 -6.59
N PRO A 48 -5.44 19.26 -7.10
CA PRO A 48 -4.67 20.48 -7.33
C PRO A 48 -4.04 21.07 -6.05
N ASP A 49 -4.70 20.89 -4.90
CA ASP A 49 -4.28 21.35 -3.58
C ASP A 49 -3.39 20.35 -2.83
N ALA A 50 -3.21 19.15 -3.40
CA ALA A 50 -2.37 18.10 -2.84
C ALA A 50 -1.57 17.39 -3.97
N PRO A 51 -0.62 18.05 -4.61
CA PRO A 51 0.19 17.43 -5.65
C PRO A 51 1.04 16.29 -5.08
N PHE A 52 1.43 15.35 -5.95
CA PHE A 52 2.40 14.32 -5.56
C PHE A 52 3.74 14.97 -5.19
N HIS A 53 4.44 14.33 -4.25
CA HIS A 53 5.78 14.73 -3.87
C HIS A 53 6.74 14.76 -5.07
N GLU A 54 7.66 15.75 -5.13
CA GLU A 54 8.57 15.89 -6.29
C GLU A 54 9.45 14.64 -6.53
N GLY A 55 9.71 13.86 -5.50
CA GLY A 55 10.46 12.60 -5.59
C GLY A 55 9.71 11.46 -6.28
N TYR A 56 8.39 11.57 -6.47
CA TYR A 56 7.56 10.52 -7.08
C TYR A 56 8.06 10.09 -8.46
N GLN A 57 8.52 11.02 -9.27
CA GLN A 57 9.02 10.75 -10.62
C GLN A 57 10.24 9.82 -10.67
N TYR A 58 11.00 9.73 -9.57
CA TYR A 58 12.20 8.89 -9.46
C TYR A 58 11.93 7.49 -8.91
N LEU A 59 10.69 7.22 -8.49
CA LEU A 59 10.29 5.95 -7.89
C LEU A 59 10.21 4.81 -8.92
N SER A 60 10.47 3.59 -8.47
CA SER A 60 10.18 2.38 -9.23
C SER A 60 8.66 2.17 -9.34
N GLY A 61 8.19 1.36 -10.28
CA GLY A 61 6.76 1.05 -10.41
C GLY A 61 6.15 0.51 -9.12
N THR A 62 6.87 -0.35 -8.41
CA THR A 62 6.43 -0.88 -7.11
C THR A 62 6.31 0.23 -6.06
N THR A 63 7.33 1.07 -5.91
CA THR A 63 7.30 2.18 -4.93
C THR A 63 6.32 3.28 -5.34
N LYS A 64 6.06 3.49 -6.64
CA LYS A 64 4.95 4.34 -7.11
C LYS A 64 3.59 3.81 -6.64
N CYS A 65 3.38 2.48 -6.73
CA CYS A 65 2.17 1.86 -6.18
C CYS A 65 2.08 2.03 -4.66
N ASP A 66 3.21 1.93 -3.94
CA ASP A 66 3.28 2.15 -2.49
C ASP A 66 2.91 3.59 -2.12
N TYR A 67 3.39 4.58 -2.87
CA TYR A 67 3.02 5.98 -2.70
C TYR A 67 1.54 6.21 -3.02
N ALA A 68 1.08 5.71 -4.17
CA ALA A 68 -0.29 5.91 -4.64
C ALA A 68 -1.32 5.33 -3.66
N ARG A 69 -1.07 4.13 -3.06
CA ARG A 69 -2.03 3.54 -2.12
C ARG A 69 -2.26 4.43 -0.89
N ALA A 70 -1.23 5.05 -0.33
CA ALA A 70 -1.38 5.98 0.79
C ALA A 70 -2.15 7.23 0.37
N TYR A 71 -1.80 7.82 -0.77
CA TYR A 71 -2.45 8.99 -1.32
C TYR A 71 -3.94 8.75 -1.57
N PHE A 72 -4.29 7.65 -2.25
CA PHE A 72 -5.67 7.33 -2.58
C PHE A 72 -6.50 7.03 -1.33
N MET A 73 -5.94 6.31 -0.37
CA MET A 73 -6.63 6.02 0.89
C MET A 73 -6.88 7.28 1.72
N HIS A 74 -5.95 8.24 1.69
CA HIS A 74 -6.15 9.50 2.40
C HIS A 74 -7.19 10.39 1.72
N HIS A 75 -7.08 10.59 0.40
CA HIS A 75 -7.89 11.57 -0.31
C HIS A 75 -9.24 11.05 -0.80
N TYR A 76 -9.36 9.77 -1.08
CA TYR A 76 -10.55 9.15 -1.66
C TYR A 76 -11.18 8.10 -0.75
N GLY A 77 -10.39 7.44 0.09
CA GLY A 77 -10.84 6.25 0.81
C GLY A 77 -11.15 5.08 -0.12
N GLY A 78 -11.97 4.14 0.35
CA GLY A 78 -12.26 2.93 -0.41
C GLY A 78 -11.26 1.82 -0.16
N GLY A 79 -11.29 0.80 -1.00
CA GLY A 79 -10.42 -0.35 -0.93
C GLY A 79 -9.17 -0.22 -1.80
N TYR A 80 -8.13 -0.93 -1.41
CA TYR A 80 -6.97 -1.22 -2.23
C TYR A 80 -6.70 -2.72 -2.22
N THR A 81 -6.29 -3.26 -3.34
CA THR A 81 -5.72 -4.60 -3.40
C THR A 81 -4.60 -4.69 -4.42
N ASP A 82 -3.55 -5.47 -4.09
CA ASP A 82 -2.63 -5.99 -5.09
C ASP A 82 -3.42 -6.77 -6.13
N ILE A 83 -2.97 -6.76 -7.38
CA ILE A 83 -3.58 -7.56 -8.46
C ILE A 83 -3.18 -9.03 -8.27
N LYS A 84 -3.86 -9.69 -7.35
CA LYS A 84 -3.67 -11.08 -6.93
C LYS A 84 -5.01 -11.82 -6.94
N ILE A 85 -4.99 -13.12 -6.71
CA ILE A 85 -6.22 -13.90 -6.60
C ILE A 85 -6.93 -13.50 -5.30
N ILE A 86 -8.21 -13.15 -5.42
CA ILE A 86 -9.14 -12.89 -4.33
C ILE A 86 -10.21 -13.98 -4.34
N TYR A 87 -10.64 -14.43 -3.17
CA TYR A 87 -11.61 -15.54 -3.07
C TYR A 87 -12.97 -15.13 -2.50
N TYR A 88 -13.06 -13.95 -1.85
CA TYR A 88 -14.25 -13.59 -1.08
C TYR A 88 -14.79 -12.21 -1.45
N PRO A 89 -16.13 -12.01 -1.32
CA PRO A 89 -16.73 -10.68 -1.45
C PRO A 89 -16.23 -9.74 -0.37
N TRP A 90 -16.15 -8.44 -0.71
CA TRP A 90 -15.73 -7.38 0.21
C TRP A 90 -16.89 -6.53 0.74
N THR A 91 -18.11 -6.80 0.30
CA THR A 91 -19.28 -5.98 0.65
C THR A 91 -19.47 -5.86 2.16
N LEU A 92 -19.37 -6.96 2.92
CA LEU A 92 -19.48 -6.94 4.38
C LEU A 92 -18.27 -6.30 5.05
N SER A 93 -17.08 -6.45 4.46
CA SER A 93 -15.88 -5.78 4.97
C SER A 93 -15.98 -4.26 4.83
N PHE A 94 -16.61 -3.76 3.76
CA PHE A 94 -16.93 -2.34 3.63
C PHE A 94 -17.92 -1.85 4.68
N ASP A 95 -18.90 -2.69 5.05
CA ASP A 95 -19.94 -2.34 6.03
C ASP A 95 -19.36 -2.17 7.45
N GLU A 96 -18.17 -2.73 7.75
CA GLU A 96 -17.43 -2.44 9.00
C GLU A 96 -17.16 -0.94 9.19
N LEU A 97 -17.03 -0.20 8.10
CA LEU A 97 -16.87 1.26 8.14
C LEU A 97 -18.16 2.02 8.46
N ASP A 98 -19.31 1.37 8.65
CA ASP A 98 -20.51 2.02 9.17
C ASP A 98 -20.32 2.39 10.65
N ASP A 99 -19.46 1.66 11.38
CA ASP A 99 -18.96 2.08 12.69
C ASP A 99 -17.93 3.22 12.52
N PRO A 100 -18.23 4.44 13.02
CA PRO A 100 -17.33 5.58 12.88
C PRO A 100 -16.00 5.41 13.65
N SER A 101 -15.92 4.49 14.59
CA SER A 101 -14.68 4.19 15.32
C SER A 101 -13.70 3.38 14.48
N ILE A 102 -14.16 2.68 13.44
CA ILE A 102 -13.32 1.91 12.53
C ILE A 102 -12.84 2.80 11.37
N TRP A 103 -11.53 2.88 11.20
CA TRP A 103 -10.89 3.70 10.18
C TRP A 103 -10.27 2.88 9.06
N VAL A 104 -9.77 1.68 9.40
CA VAL A 104 -9.14 0.76 8.44
C VAL A 104 -9.66 -0.65 8.66
N VAL A 105 -10.06 -1.30 7.58
CA VAL A 105 -10.41 -2.72 7.54
C VAL A 105 -9.36 -3.45 6.71
N GLY A 106 -8.80 -4.52 7.22
CA GLY A 106 -7.80 -5.31 6.50
C GLY A 106 -7.79 -6.77 6.94
N TYR A 107 -6.82 -7.51 6.45
CA TYR A 107 -6.53 -8.85 6.94
C TYR A 107 -5.37 -8.78 7.94
N ARG A 108 -5.37 -9.67 8.95
CA ARG A 108 -4.24 -9.78 9.87
C ARG A 108 -2.97 -10.17 9.11
N GLU A 109 -1.84 -9.58 9.48
CA GLU A 109 -0.56 -10.05 8.93
C GLU A 109 -0.42 -11.56 9.17
N ILE A 110 0.11 -12.27 8.18
CA ILE A 110 0.03 -13.75 8.16
C ILE A 110 0.95 -14.38 9.21
N ASN A 111 2.10 -13.74 9.43
CA ASN A 111 3.09 -14.17 10.45
C ASN A 111 4.11 -13.06 10.69
N GLY A 112 4.99 -13.26 11.67
CA GLY A 112 6.05 -12.29 11.99
C GLY A 112 7.04 -12.02 10.84
N GLY A 113 7.13 -12.90 9.85
CA GLY A 113 7.96 -12.71 8.65
C GLY A 113 7.38 -11.71 7.65
N GLY A 114 6.07 -11.42 7.71
CA GLY A 114 5.41 -10.38 6.91
C GLY A 114 5.62 -8.97 7.45
N VAL A 115 6.09 -8.83 8.69
CA VAL A 115 6.37 -7.52 9.28
C VAL A 115 7.52 -6.85 8.54
N ALA A 116 7.29 -5.61 8.11
CA ALA A 116 8.31 -4.82 7.42
C ALA A 116 9.56 -4.64 8.29
N ARG A 117 10.72 -4.73 7.66
CA ARG A 117 12.01 -4.53 8.34
C ARG A 117 12.34 -3.05 8.42
N LEU A 118 12.30 -2.51 9.64
CA LEU A 118 12.67 -1.13 9.92
C LEU A 118 14.21 -0.98 9.89
N SER A 119 14.66 0.27 9.84
CA SER A 119 16.08 0.60 9.96
C SER A 119 16.64 0.15 11.34
N PRO A 120 17.94 -0.16 11.42
CA PRO A 120 18.56 -0.66 12.65
C PRO A 120 18.37 0.23 13.88
N GLU A 121 18.24 1.54 13.66
CA GLU A 121 17.99 2.53 14.73
C GLU A 121 16.63 2.36 15.40
N LYS A 122 15.67 1.72 14.71
CA LYS A 122 14.31 1.45 15.20
C LYS A 122 14.15 0.02 15.76
N LYS A 123 15.22 -0.58 16.29
CA LYS A 123 15.25 -1.98 16.73
C LYS A 123 14.16 -2.31 17.76
N GLU A 124 13.96 -1.46 18.76
CA GLU A 124 12.95 -1.69 19.81
C GLU A 124 11.53 -1.72 19.21
N LEU A 125 11.25 -0.78 18.29
CA LEU A 125 9.97 -0.77 17.58
C LEU A 125 9.82 -2.03 16.70
N GLN A 126 10.87 -2.45 16.00
CA GLN A 126 10.88 -3.69 15.22
C GLN A 126 10.52 -4.91 16.08
N GLU A 127 11.12 -5.04 17.26
CA GLU A 127 10.84 -6.13 18.20
C GLU A 127 9.37 -6.10 18.67
N GLN A 128 8.84 -4.91 18.96
CA GLN A 128 7.43 -4.72 19.33
C GLN A 128 6.49 -5.14 18.20
N LEU A 129 6.75 -4.70 16.97
CA LEU A 129 5.95 -5.07 15.80
C LEU A 129 5.98 -6.58 15.55
N CYS A 130 7.16 -7.20 15.61
CA CYS A 130 7.31 -8.65 15.44
C CYS A 130 6.59 -9.44 16.54
N LYS A 131 6.63 -8.98 17.77
CA LYS A 131 5.91 -9.63 18.90
C LYS A 131 4.39 -9.53 18.72
N ASN A 132 3.91 -8.44 18.15
CA ASN A 132 2.48 -8.12 18.03
C ASN A 132 1.97 -8.22 16.59
N TRP A 133 2.62 -9.01 15.73
CA TRP A 133 2.29 -9.12 14.31
C TRP A 133 0.79 -9.40 14.04
N GLY A 134 0.13 -10.15 14.92
CA GLY A 134 -1.30 -10.47 14.80
C GLY A 134 -2.25 -9.27 14.97
N TYR A 135 -1.76 -8.11 15.41
CA TYR A 135 -2.49 -6.85 15.47
C TYR A 135 -2.18 -5.93 14.27
N LEU A 136 -1.25 -6.31 13.41
CA LEU A 136 -0.92 -5.56 12.21
C LEU A 136 -1.80 -5.99 11.05
N LEU A 137 -2.08 -5.07 10.15
CA LEU A 137 -2.75 -5.37 8.89
C LEU A 137 -1.73 -5.64 7.80
N GLY A 138 -2.02 -6.63 6.98
CA GLY A 138 -1.21 -6.92 5.79
C GLY A 138 -1.35 -5.84 4.73
N ASN A 139 -0.25 -5.56 4.04
CA ASN A 139 -0.11 -4.40 3.15
C ASN A 139 -0.62 -4.67 1.72
N GLY A 140 -1.09 -5.88 1.44
CA GLY A 140 -1.55 -6.29 0.10
C GLY A 140 -3.02 -6.01 -0.20
N ALA A 141 -3.86 -5.76 0.82
CA ALA A 141 -5.28 -5.44 0.65
C ALA A 141 -5.85 -4.83 1.92
N PHE A 142 -6.60 -3.75 1.79
CA PHE A 142 -7.28 -3.06 2.89
C PHE A 142 -8.35 -2.10 2.38
N ILE A 143 -9.19 -1.61 3.28
CA ILE A 143 -10.22 -0.60 3.02
C ILE A 143 -10.03 0.52 4.04
N CYS A 144 -10.02 1.77 3.60
CA CYS A 144 -9.81 2.92 4.48
C CYS A 144 -10.96 3.91 4.40
N ARG A 145 -11.31 4.48 5.54
CA ARG A 145 -12.05 5.74 5.61
C ARG A 145 -11.11 6.89 5.25
N PRO A 146 -11.48 7.80 4.36
CA PRO A 146 -10.60 8.92 3.99
C PRO A 146 -10.49 9.95 5.13
N ASN A 147 -9.41 10.73 5.11
CA ASN A 147 -9.19 11.87 6.02
C ASN A 147 -9.22 11.54 7.52
N THR A 148 -8.95 10.29 7.89
CA THR A 148 -8.80 9.89 9.31
C THR A 148 -7.43 10.32 9.85
N PRO A 149 -7.24 10.35 11.18
CA PRO A 149 -5.91 10.52 11.76
C PRO A 149 -4.90 9.50 11.25
N PHE A 150 -5.30 8.24 11.06
CA PHE A 150 -4.46 7.19 10.47
C PHE A 150 -3.96 7.55 9.07
N THR A 151 -4.88 7.87 8.15
CA THR A 151 -4.49 8.13 6.75
C THR A 151 -3.74 9.47 6.60
N ARG A 152 -4.01 10.44 7.46
CA ARG A 152 -3.28 11.71 7.50
C ARG A 152 -1.84 11.49 7.93
N GLU A 153 -1.63 10.82 9.05
CA GLU A 153 -0.29 10.53 9.54
C GLU A 153 0.48 9.63 8.56
N TRP A 154 -0.23 8.72 7.87
CA TRP A 154 0.39 7.92 6.81
C TRP A 154 0.96 8.80 5.69
N MET A 155 0.20 9.79 5.22
CA MET A 155 0.68 10.74 4.21
C MET A 155 1.80 11.63 4.73
N ASP A 156 1.69 12.11 5.98
CA ASP A 156 2.71 12.98 6.59
C ASP A 156 4.05 12.24 6.73
N GLU A 157 4.05 11.02 7.28
CA GLU A 157 5.25 10.19 7.40
C GLU A 157 5.79 9.74 6.03
N LEU A 158 4.91 9.49 5.06
CA LEU A 158 5.32 9.18 3.70
C LEU A 158 6.05 10.36 3.06
N ASN A 159 5.48 11.56 3.09
CA ASN A 159 6.10 12.75 2.52
C ASN A 159 7.43 13.08 3.22
N LYS A 160 7.48 13.02 4.54
CA LYS A 160 8.72 13.18 5.32
C LYS A 160 9.79 12.16 4.89
N THR A 161 9.42 10.90 4.75
CA THR A 161 10.34 9.86 4.28
C THR A 161 10.81 10.12 2.85
N MET A 162 9.92 10.63 1.99
CA MET A 162 10.27 11.04 0.63
C MET A 162 11.24 12.23 0.62
N ASP A 163 11.08 13.22 1.51
CA ASP A 163 12.03 14.32 1.68
C ASP A 163 13.42 13.81 2.07
N GLU A 164 13.49 12.87 3.01
CA GLU A 164 14.74 12.24 3.46
C GLU A 164 15.46 11.51 2.31
N TYR A 165 14.73 10.80 1.45
CA TYR A 165 15.29 10.08 0.30
C TYR A 165 15.56 10.96 -0.92
N LEU A 166 14.95 12.12 -1.03
CA LEU A 166 14.96 12.94 -2.24
C LEU A 166 16.37 13.24 -2.79
N PRO A 167 17.38 13.61 -1.97
CA PRO A 167 18.73 13.87 -2.48
C PRO A 167 19.36 12.65 -3.17
N GLU A 168 19.14 11.46 -2.60
CA GLU A 168 19.68 10.22 -3.17
C GLU A 168 18.83 9.71 -4.34
N LEU A 169 17.52 9.90 -4.31
CA LEU A 169 16.64 9.59 -5.44
C LEU A 169 17.02 10.39 -6.70
N LYS A 170 17.37 11.66 -6.55
CA LYS A 170 17.84 12.50 -7.67
C LYS A 170 19.16 12.00 -8.28
N LYS A 171 20.03 11.39 -7.48
CA LYS A 171 21.29 10.81 -7.94
C LYS A 171 21.12 9.41 -8.51
N ASN A 172 20.27 8.63 -7.88
CA ASN A 172 20.08 7.20 -8.14
C ASN A 172 18.58 6.88 -8.33
N PRO A 173 17.93 7.37 -9.40
CA PRO A 173 16.54 7.05 -9.70
C PRO A 173 16.39 5.55 -9.97
N ALA A 174 15.16 5.04 -9.84
CA ALA A 174 14.88 3.65 -10.12
C ALA A 174 15.24 3.26 -11.56
N ARG A 175 15.91 2.14 -11.73
CA ARG A 175 16.36 1.61 -13.03
C ARG A 175 15.26 0.81 -13.74
N ASP A 176 14.34 0.24 -12.97
CA ASP A 176 13.22 -0.56 -13.47
C ASP A 176 12.03 -0.55 -12.50
N SER A 177 10.93 -1.16 -12.91
CA SER A 177 9.67 -1.14 -12.16
C SER A 177 9.71 -1.88 -10.81
N ARG A 178 10.73 -2.69 -10.54
CA ARG A 178 10.89 -3.45 -9.30
C ARG A 178 12.22 -3.14 -8.59
N ASP A 179 12.81 -1.99 -8.90
CA ASP A 179 14.06 -1.59 -8.27
C ASP A 179 13.86 -1.27 -6.79
N CYS A 180 14.80 -1.69 -5.97
CA CYS A 180 14.88 -1.42 -4.54
C CYS A 180 16.33 -1.45 -4.09
N LEU A 181 16.61 -0.88 -2.92
CA LEU A 181 17.96 -0.82 -2.35
C LEU A 181 18.60 -2.22 -2.31
N GLY A 182 19.78 -2.32 -2.89
CA GLY A 182 20.56 -3.57 -2.91
C GLY A 182 20.02 -4.65 -3.86
N LYS A 183 19.02 -4.36 -4.69
CA LYS A 183 18.52 -5.30 -5.69
C LYS A 183 19.68 -5.77 -6.56
N ASP A 184 19.78 -7.11 -6.77
CA ASP A 184 20.81 -7.77 -7.56
C ASP A 184 22.26 -7.50 -7.05
N GLY A 185 22.40 -7.02 -5.79
CA GLY A 185 23.69 -6.67 -5.18
C GLY A 185 24.33 -5.39 -5.74
N VAL A 186 23.66 -4.69 -6.65
CA VAL A 186 24.25 -3.54 -7.37
C VAL A 186 23.34 -2.29 -7.41
N SER A 187 22.07 -2.40 -7.08
CA SER A 187 21.19 -1.23 -7.12
C SER A 187 21.60 -0.20 -6.07
N MET A 188 21.76 1.04 -6.50
CA MET A 188 21.97 2.23 -5.68
C MET A 188 20.67 3.00 -5.41
N PHE A 189 19.52 2.48 -5.86
CA PHE A 189 18.23 3.08 -5.55
C PHE A 189 18.03 3.09 -4.02
N PRO A 190 17.73 4.25 -3.42
CA PRO A 190 17.88 4.40 -1.96
C PRO A 190 16.78 3.75 -1.13
N ILE A 191 15.61 3.45 -1.73
CA ILE A 191 14.45 2.95 -0.98
C ILE A 191 14.50 1.42 -0.89
N PRO A 192 14.50 0.83 0.31
CA PRO A 192 14.36 -0.61 0.49
C PRO A 192 12.96 -1.09 0.10
N TRP A 193 12.80 -2.38 -0.14
CA TRP A 193 11.56 -2.98 -0.68
C TRP A 193 10.26 -2.52 0.00
N ALA A 194 10.24 -2.37 1.31
CA ALA A 194 9.06 -1.94 2.07
C ALA A 194 9.21 -0.52 2.68
N GLY A 195 10.22 0.25 2.23
CA GLY A 195 10.68 1.47 2.91
C GLY A 195 9.62 2.56 3.02
N ILE A 196 8.78 2.74 2.00
CA ILE A 196 7.67 3.70 2.00
C ILE A 196 6.29 3.03 2.07
N ALA A 197 6.26 1.73 2.35
CA ALA A 197 5.03 0.94 2.54
C ALA A 197 4.95 0.43 3.98
N GLY A 198 5.25 -0.84 4.20
CA GLY A 198 5.12 -1.50 5.50
C GLY A 198 5.93 -0.84 6.62
N CYS A 199 7.06 -0.19 6.32
CA CYS A 199 7.87 0.53 7.32
C CYS A 199 7.15 1.75 7.92
N ILE A 200 6.13 2.27 7.25
CA ILE A 200 5.25 3.33 7.75
C ILE A 200 3.93 2.75 8.24
N PHE A 201 3.33 1.87 7.44
CA PHE A 201 2.00 1.32 7.68
C PHE A 201 1.90 0.47 8.96
N HIS A 202 2.87 -0.43 9.22
CA HIS A 202 2.83 -1.30 10.39
C HIS A 202 2.95 -0.55 11.74
N PRO A 203 3.85 0.45 11.89
CA PRO A 203 3.84 1.32 13.07
C PRO A 203 2.49 2.03 13.29
N LEU A 204 1.83 2.49 12.22
CA LEU A 204 0.52 3.12 12.32
C LEU A 204 -0.58 2.12 12.72
N CYS A 205 -0.54 0.89 12.21
CA CYS A 205 -1.44 -0.17 12.66
C CYS A 205 -1.32 -0.40 14.17
N MET A 206 -0.09 -0.44 14.70
CA MET A 206 0.13 -0.60 16.13
C MET A 206 -0.39 0.60 16.91
N LYS A 207 -0.14 1.83 16.45
CA LYS A 207 -0.57 3.07 17.11
C LYS A 207 -2.09 3.21 17.17
N TYR A 208 -2.76 2.82 16.10
CA TYR A 208 -4.21 2.99 15.92
C TYR A 208 -4.97 1.67 16.00
N VAL A 209 -4.48 0.69 16.76
CA VAL A 209 -5.03 -0.67 16.82
C VAL A 209 -6.52 -0.71 17.15
N ASP A 210 -7.00 0.21 18.01
CA ASP A 210 -8.40 0.31 18.41
C ASP A 210 -9.33 0.80 17.29
N HIS A 211 -8.78 1.28 16.16
CA HIS A 211 -9.50 1.76 15.00
C HIS A 211 -9.40 0.82 13.80
N LEU A 212 -8.90 -0.40 14.02
CA LEU A 212 -8.73 -1.42 12.98
C LEU A 212 -9.81 -2.50 13.07
N SER A 213 -10.32 -2.93 11.93
CA SER A 213 -11.09 -4.17 11.80
C SER A 213 -10.31 -5.20 10.97
N TYR A 214 -10.45 -6.47 11.31
CA TYR A 214 -9.78 -7.60 10.65
C TYR A 214 -10.75 -8.43 9.81
N ALA A 215 -11.79 -7.80 9.30
CA ALA A 215 -12.87 -8.44 8.56
C ALA A 215 -12.57 -8.64 7.05
N LEU A 216 -11.29 -8.59 6.65
CA LEU A 216 -10.87 -8.88 5.29
C LEU A 216 -10.05 -10.18 5.25
N TYR A 217 -10.17 -10.92 4.15
CA TYR A 217 -9.31 -12.07 3.90
C TYR A 217 -8.08 -11.66 3.07
N PRO A 218 -6.90 -12.27 3.31
CA PRO A 218 -5.71 -11.98 2.52
C PRO A 218 -5.91 -12.38 1.06
N PRO A 219 -5.33 -11.64 0.10
CA PRO A 219 -5.18 -12.13 -1.25
C PRO A 219 -4.17 -13.28 -1.29
N GLU A 220 -4.21 -14.10 -2.36
CA GLU A 220 -3.29 -15.21 -2.54
C GLU A 220 -1.88 -14.70 -2.87
N PHE A 221 -0.87 -15.17 -2.12
CA PHE A 221 0.54 -14.78 -2.30
C PHE A 221 1.38 -15.82 -3.05
N VAL A 222 0.77 -16.94 -3.44
CA VAL A 222 1.44 -18.00 -4.20
C VAL A 222 1.02 -17.91 -5.67
N ASP A 223 1.94 -18.18 -6.58
CA ASP A 223 1.68 -18.27 -8.02
C ASP A 223 0.95 -17.05 -8.66
N TYR A 224 1.24 -15.85 -8.26
CA TYR A 224 0.58 -14.64 -8.79
C TYR A 224 1.40 -13.86 -9.84
N LEU A 225 2.61 -14.32 -10.16
CA LEU A 225 3.54 -13.69 -11.13
C LEU A 225 3.31 -14.16 -12.56
#